data_b2237b1cc2de1a4031298baa42720a59
#
_entry.id   b2237b1cc2de1a4031298baa42720a59
#
_cell.length_a   1.000
_cell.length_b   1.000
_cell.length_c   1.000
_cell.angle_alpha   90.00
_cell.angle_beta   90.00
_cell.angle_gamma   90.00
#
_symmetry.space_group_name_H-M   'P 1'
#
loop_
_entity.id
_entity.type
_entity.pdbx_description
1 polymer ?
#
loop_
_entity_poly.entity_id
_entity_poly.type
_entity_poly.pdbx_seq_one_letter_code
_entity_poly.pdbx_strand_id
1 'polypeptide(L)'
;PWASKFRKWQKETVGLFHGLQGSPLDAKKTAVLDLSVGSSFSAKSEGMSLDEQQKNFDAYLIEKNAEIGLGKYAEVRSFYAAEEFLNNSLDGEEKRTIHLGIDVFVPAGTSIYAPIEGVVHQLQDNHSKLDYGPTVILKHQPVDGPVFYTLYGHLGRECLKQLKIGQNISGGMALAKTGYSNENGGWLPHVHFQIILDLFDFDGNYPGVALPSQHKVWTSICPDPGLMLGLGSESMAKEIDSGQLLIRRRNVFGPSLSLSYQDPLIIVRGQAQSLIDSRGQFYLDCVNNVAHVGHSHPSIAKSQSNQVYVLNTNTRYLNPVNIEYAERLCDLFPDPLNTCFLVCSGSEANELALRIAGTVSGQKDVIVLEEAYHGNTRANIDIS
;
A
#
# COMPACT_ATOMS: atom_id res chain seq x y z
N PRO A 1 15.18 2.82 25.87
CA PRO A 1 16.56 3.31 26.07
C PRO A 1 17.49 3.00 24.90
N TRP A 2 17.43 1.77 24.31
CA TRP A 2 18.33 1.36 23.23
C TRP A 2 18.09 2.12 21.92
N ALA A 3 16.85 2.19 21.45
CA ALA A 3 16.51 2.93 20.23
C ALA A 3 16.91 4.41 20.29
N SER A 4 16.74 5.06 21.46
CA SER A 4 17.17 6.46 21.66
C SER A 4 18.69 6.60 21.60
N LYS A 5 19.43 5.67 22.21
CA LYS A 5 20.90 5.64 22.17
C LYS A 5 21.41 5.43 20.75
N PHE A 6 20.79 4.48 20.02
CA PHE A 6 21.13 4.22 18.63
C PHE A 6 20.83 5.44 17.72
N ARG A 7 19.66 6.05 17.82
CA ARG A 7 19.30 7.24 17.02
C ARG A 7 20.23 8.42 17.28
N LYS A 8 20.68 8.61 18.52
CA LYS A 8 21.65 9.65 18.85
C LYS A 8 22.99 9.36 18.16
N TRP A 9 23.53 8.15 18.33
CA TRP A 9 24.77 7.72 17.68
C TRP A 9 24.69 7.84 16.16
N GLN A 10 23.60 7.37 15.53
CA GLN A 10 23.39 7.44 14.08
C GLN A 10 23.45 8.89 13.55
N LYS A 11 22.88 9.85 14.28
CA LYS A 11 22.92 11.27 13.91
C LYS A 11 24.33 11.88 14.04
N GLU A 12 25.06 11.48 15.08
CA GLU A 12 26.41 11.98 15.35
C GLU A 12 27.44 11.41 14.35
N THR A 13 27.14 10.27 13.72
CA THR A 13 28.06 9.54 12.83
C THR A 13 27.62 9.55 11.35
N VAL A 14 26.63 10.34 10.98
CA VAL A 14 26.05 10.34 9.61
C VAL A 14 27.09 10.50 8.49
N GLY A 15 28.13 11.27 8.70
CA GLY A 15 29.23 11.49 7.74
C GLY A 15 30.18 10.29 7.54
N LEU A 16 30.03 9.22 8.33
CA LEU A 16 30.86 8.00 8.23
C LEU A 16 30.21 6.90 7.38
N PHE A 17 28.96 7.10 6.94
CA PHE A 17 28.24 6.08 6.17
C PHE A 17 28.54 6.17 4.66
N HIS A 18 28.87 5.03 4.06
CA HIS A 18 29.18 4.91 2.63
C HIS A 18 27.94 4.73 1.75
N GLY A 19 26.74 4.50 2.34
CA GLY A 19 25.53 4.17 1.59
C GLY A 19 25.58 2.79 0.91
N LEU A 20 24.47 2.40 0.28
CA LEU A 20 24.34 1.07 -0.36
C LEU A 20 24.96 0.97 -1.76
N GLN A 21 25.30 2.09 -2.39
CA GLN A 21 25.96 2.14 -3.72
C GLN A 21 27.42 2.61 -3.66
N GLY A 22 28.08 2.46 -2.49
CA GLY A 22 29.43 2.95 -2.24
C GLY A 22 29.48 4.46 -1.99
N SER A 23 28.37 5.14 -2.08
CA SER A 23 28.14 6.56 -1.75
C SER A 23 26.70 6.76 -1.25
N PRO A 24 26.40 7.85 -0.52
CA PRO A 24 25.02 8.23 -0.22
C PRO A 24 24.16 8.32 -1.48
N LEU A 25 22.88 7.99 -1.37
CA LEU A 25 21.95 8.05 -2.49
C LEU A 25 21.77 9.51 -2.95
N ASP A 26 21.90 9.75 -4.25
CA ASP A 26 21.68 11.06 -4.84
C ASP A 26 20.17 11.36 -4.94
N ALA A 27 19.70 12.32 -4.15
CA ALA A 27 18.29 12.74 -4.13
C ALA A 27 17.77 13.18 -5.52
N LYS A 28 18.65 13.69 -6.42
CA LYS A 28 18.25 14.10 -7.78
C LYS A 28 18.02 12.92 -8.72
N LYS A 29 18.58 11.76 -8.38
CA LYS A 29 18.48 10.51 -9.15
C LYS A 29 17.57 9.49 -8.50
N THR A 30 17.00 9.83 -7.35
CA THR A 30 16.15 8.94 -6.56
C THR A 30 14.70 9.41 -6.57
N ALA A 31 13.78 8.55 -7.00
CA ALA A 31 12.35 8.79 -6.90
C ALA A 31 11.75 7.99 -5.76
N VAL A 32 11.03 8.67 -4.88
CA VAL A 32 10.28 8.02 -3.80
C VAL A 32 9.02 7.40 -4.38
N LEU A 33 8.92 6.08 -4.32
CA LEU A 33 7.74 5.31 -4.69
C LEU A 33 6.74 5.38 -3.54
N ASP A 34 5.50 5.69 -3.87
CA ASP A 34 4.40 5.52 -2.91
C ASP A 34 3.83 4.12 -3.07
N LEU A 35 4.32 3.19 -2.24
CA LEU A 35 3.86 1.80 -2.18
C LEU A 35 2.81 1.59 -1.08
N SER A 36 2.35 2.69 -0.47
CA SER A 36 1.37 2.63 0.61
C SER A 36 0.04 2.03 0.17
N VAL A 37 -0.71 1.52 1.13
CA VAL A 37 -2.02 0.91 0.91
C VAL A 37 -2.99 1.82 0.16
N GLY A 38 -2.94 3.14 0.38
CA GLY A 38 -3.78 4.13 -0.30
C GLY A 38 -3.24 4.62 -1.65
N SER A 39 -2.11 4.11 -2.11
CA SER A 39 -1.44 4.55 -3.33
C SER A 39 -2.12 4.03 -4.60
N SER A 40 -2.32 4.91 -5.56
CA SER A 40 -2.79 4.51 -6.90
C SER A 40 -1.75 3.68 -7.67
N PHE A 41 -0.45 3.87 -7.39
CA PHE A 41 0.62 3.07 -7.97
C PHE A 41 0.53 1.61 -7.48
N SER A 42 0.44 1.42 -6.17
CA SER A 42 0.23 0.10 -5.55
C SER A 42 -1.06 -0.56 -6.05
N ALA A 43 -2.18 0.20 -6.11
CA ALA A 43 -3.47 -0.31 -6.56
C ALA A 43 -3.46 -0.80 -8.02
N LYS A 44 -2.78 -0.09 -8.92
CA LYS A 44 -2.66 -0.48 -10.32
C LYS A 44 -1.78 -1.71 -10.52
N SER A 45 -0.80 -1.92 -9.67
CA SER A 45 0.14 -3.05 -9.76
C SER A 45 -0.48 -4.38 -9.32
N GLU A 46 -1.60 -4.35 -8.62
CA GLU A 46 -2.32 -5.58 -8.25
C GLU A 46 -2.85 -6.34 -9.45
N GLY A 47 -2.61 -7.65 -9.45
CA GLY A 47 -3.02 -8.54 -10.54
C GLY A 47 -2.18 -8.43 -11.81
N MET A 48 -1.16 -7.57 -11.85
CA MET A 48 -0.20 -7.49 -12.94
C MET A 48 0.87 -8.56 -12.81
N SER A 49 1.32 -9.09 -13.95
CA SER A 49 2.54 -9.89 -14.02
C SER A 49 3.77 -9.07 -13.62
N LEU A 50 4.86 -9.73 -13.23
CA LEU A 50 6.12 -9.06 -12.90
C LEU A 50 6.63 -8.19 -14.05
N ASP A 51 6.48 -8.64 -15.30
CA ASP A 51 6.89 -7.86 -16.48
C ASP A 51 6.07 -6.57 -16.65
N GLU A 52 4.77 -6.63 -16.36
CA GLU A 52 3.92 -5.43 -16.38
C GLU A 52 4.24 -4.47 -15.23
N GLN A 53 4.50 -5.02 -14.04
CA GLN A 53 4.95 -4.23 -12.89
C GLN A 53 6.29 -3.55 -13.19
N GLN A 54 7.26 -4.26 -13.80
CA GLN A 54 8.54 -3.69 -14.19
C GLN A 54 8.36 -2.54 -15.20
N LYS A 55 7.53 -2.71 -16.23
CA LYS A 55 7.24 -1.64 -17.20
C LYS A 55 6.62 -0.41 -16.55
N ASN A 56 5.69 -0.60 -15.61
CA ASN A 56 5.09 0.51 -14.86
C ASN A 56 6.12 1.23 -13.99
N PHE A 57 7.01 0.48 -13.37
CA PHE A 57 8.08 1.01 -12.56
C PHE A 57 9.07 1.82 -13.40
N ASP A 58 9.53 1.27 -14.53
CA ASP A 58 10.44 1.95 -15.45
C ASP A 58 9.82 3.24 -16.00
N ALA A 59 8.53 3.21 -16.39
CA ALA A 59 7.80 4.39 -16.82
C ALA A 59 7.73 5.47 -15.74
N TYR A 60 7.52 5.07 -14.48
CA TYR A 60 7.53 5.98 -13.34
C TYR A 60 8.91 6.63 -13.12
N LEU A 61 9.99 5.86 -13.18
CA LEU A 61 11.35 6.41 -13.06
C LEU A 61 11.67 7.41 -14.17
N ILE A 62 11.27 7.10 -15.41
CA ILE A 62 11.43 8.01 -16.56
C ILE A 62 10.64 9.31 -16.32
N GLU A 63 9.37 9.22 -15.89
CA GLU A 63 8.55 10.40 -15.56
C GLU A 63 9.21 11.30 -14.51
N LYS A 64 9.82 10.68 -13.49
CA LYS A 64 10.50 11.38 -12.38
C LYS A 64 11.93 11.80 -12.72
N ASN A 65 12.45 11.47 -13.90
CA ASN A 65 13.86 11.66 -14.28
C ASN A 65 14.83 11.06 -13.25
N ALA A 66 14.52 9.84 -12.78
CA ALA A 66 15.24 9.13 -11.73
C ALA A 66 15.84 7.82 -12.25
N GLU A 67 16.89 7.35 -11.58
CA GLU A 67 17.57 6.09 -11.86
C GLU A 67 17.29 5.04 -10.77
N ILE A 68 16.86 5.49 -9.59
CA ILE A 68 16.65 4.71 -8.38
C ILE A 68 15.24 4.92 -7.88
N GLY A 69 14.56 3.83 -7.53
CA GLY A 69 13.30 3.87 -6.80
C GLY A 69 13.52 3.64 -5.30
N LEU A 70 12.75 4.32 -4.46
CA LEU A 70 12.83 4.20 -3.01
C LEU A 70 11.47 3.84 -2.43
N GLY A 71 11.36 2.67 -1.81
CA GLY A 71 10.23 2.27 -0.97
C GLY A 71 10.49 2.66 0.49
N LYS A 72 9.50 3.30 1.12
CA LYS A 72 9.68 3.97 2.42
C LYS A 72 9.76 3.02 3.61
N TYR A 73 10.45 3.47 4.64
CA TYR A 73 10.42 2.88 5.98
C TYR A 73 9.07 3.15 6.67
N ALA A 74 8.60 2.20 7.48
CA ALA A 74 7.34 2.21 8.22
C ALA A 74 6.09 2.43 7.32
N GLU A 75 6.19 2.09 6.05
CA GLU A 75 5.12 2.21 5.08
C GLU A 75 4.13 1.05 5.21
N VAL A 76 2.84 1.39 5.25
CA VAL A 76 1.74 0.42 5.28
C VAL A 76 1.45 -0.05 3.86
N ARG A 77 1.63 -1.35 3.57
CA ARG A 77 1.54 -1.91 2.22
C ARG A 77 0.50 -3.01 2.10
N SER A 78 -0.34 -2.95 1.08
CA SER A 78 -1.41 -3.93 0.84
C SER A 78 -0.96 -5.23 0.20
N PHE A 79 0.16 -5.26 -0.52
CA PHE A 79 0.63 -6.48 -1.20
C PHE A 79 1.21 -7.55 -0.26
N TYR A 80 1.43 -7.23 1.00
CA TYR A 80 1.67 -8.20 2.06
C TYR A 80 0.36 -8.84 2.60
N ALA A 81 -0.75 -8.66 1.89
CA ALA A 81 -2.05 -9.25 2.26
C ALA A 81 -2.21 -10.72 1.82
N ALA A 82 -1.20 -11.31 1.16
CA ALA A 82 -1.19 -12.72 0.79
C ALA A 82 -1.21 -13.64 2.02
N GLU A 83 -1.65 -14.90 1.84
CA GLU A 83 -1.78 -15.87 2.94
C GLU A 83 -0.47 -16.12 3.68
N GLU A 84 0.67 -15.98 3.01
CA GLU A 84 2.01 -16.11 3.58
C GLU A 84 2.31 -15.09 4.69
N PHE A 85 1.58 -13.96 4.72
CA PHE A 85 1.73 -12.90 5.73
C PHE A 85 0.62 -12.89 6.80
N LEU A 86 -0.27 -13.89 6.78
CA LEU A 86 -1.31 -14.06 7.80
C LEU A 86 -0.70 -14.49 9.14
N ASN A 87 -1.18 -13.87 10.20
CA ASN A 87 -0.96 -14.35 11.55
C ASN A 87 -2.31 -14.73 12.15
N ASN A 88 -2.53 -16.03 12.35
CA ASN A 88 -3.71 -16.55 13.02
C ASN A 88 -3.54 -16.30 14.54
N SER A 89 -3.92 -15.13 15.01
CA SER A 89 -3.98 -14.84 16.44
C SER A 89 -5.36 -15.20 17.01
N LEU A 90 -5.43 -15.44 18.32
CA LEU A 90 -6.69 -15.68 19.03
C LEU A 90 -7.68 -14.49 18.94
N ASP A 91 -7.18 -13.30 18.59
CA ASP A 91 -7.93 -12.06 18.48
C ASP A 91 -8.43 -11.75 17.04
N GLY A 92 -8.26 -12.68 16.09
CA GLY A 92 -8.66 -12.55 14.68
C GLY A 92 -7.48 -12.59 13.70
N GLU A 93 -7.81 -12.55 12.40
CA GLU A 93 -6.82 -12.51 11.33
C GLU A 93 -6.24 -11.10 11.19
N GLU A 94 -4.99 -10.90 11.55
CA GLU A 94 -4.26 -9.67 11.29
C GLU A 94 -3.13 -9.93 10.29
N LYS A 95 -2.96 -9.02 9.32
CA LYS A 95 -1.95 -9.14 8.27
C LYS A 95 -0.73 -8.28 8.59
N ARG A 96 0.47 -8.79 8.29
CA ARG A 96 1.70 -8.02 8.42
C ARG A 96 1.79 -7.03 7.27
N THR A 97 1.54 -5.76 7.52
CA THR A 97 1.47 -4.71 6.49
C THR A 97 2.51 -3.61 6.67
N ILE A 98 3.18 -3.53 7.82
CA ILE A 98 4.13 -2.46 8.13
C ILE A 98 5.54 -2.84 7.69
N HIS A 99 6.09 -2.14 6.72
CA HIS A 99 7.44 -2.36 6.20
C HIS A 99 8.52 -1.86 7.18
N LEU A 100 9.48 -2.70 7.57
CA LEU A 100 10.47 -2.41 8.63
C LEU A 100 11.83 -1.96 8.09
N GLY A 101 12.00 -1.87 6.79
CA GLY A 101 13.22 -1.42 6.14
C GLY A 101 12.98 -0.31 5.13
N ILE A 102 13.99 -0.05 4.32
CA ILE A 102 13.90 0.75 3.10
C ILE A 102 14.23 -0.17 1.93
N ASP A 103 13.41 -0.10 0.87
CA ASP A 103 13.70 -0.79 -0.38
C ASP A 103 14.38 0.16 -1.36
N VAL A 104 15.52 -0.24 -1.87
CA VAL A 104 16.25 0.51 -2.92
C VAL A 104 16.14 -0.29 -4.22
N PHE A 105 15.27 0.18 -5.11
CA PHE A 105 15.01 -0.43 -6.41
C PHE A 105 16.08 0.01 -7.40
N VAL A 106 16.86 -0.96 -7.84
CA VAL A 106 17.94 -0.82 -8.83
C VAL A 106 17.95 -2.05 -9.72
N PRO A 107 18.53 -2.00 -10.93
CA PRO A 107 18.60 -3.15 -11.81
C PRO A 107 19.21 -4.39 -11.14
N ALA A 108 18.75 -5.59 -11.52
CA ALA A 108 19.36 -6.85 -11.06
C ALA A 108 20.85 -6.88 -11.43
N GLY A 109 21.67 -7.44 -10.54
CA GLY A 109 23.12 -7.47 -10.69
C GLY A 109 23.86 -6.20 -10.27
N THR A 110 23.15 -5.16 -9.81
CA THR A 110 23.77 -3.95 -9.25
C THR A 110 24.49 -4.29 -7.94
N SER A 111 25.73 -3.81 -7.80
CA SER A 111 26.53 -4.04 -6.58
C SER A 111 25.96 -3.29 -5.39
N ILE A 112 25.88 -3.99 -4.26
CA ILE A 112 25.44 -3.47 -2.96
C ILE A 112 26.64 -3.44 -2.03
N TYR A 113 26.82 -2.34 -1.33
CA TYR A 113 27.97 -2.06 -0.48
C TYR A 113 27.54 -1.99 0.99
N ALA A 114 28.46 -2.32 1.90
CA ALA A 114 28.23 -2.16 3.33
C ALA A 114 28.34 -0.67 3.72
N PRO A 115 27.29 -0.05 4.29
CA PRO A 115 27.36 1.36 4.68
C PRO A 115 28.40 1.67 5.76
N ILE A 116 28.72 0.71 6.60
CA ILE A 116 29.71 0.79 7.69
C ILE A 116 30.37 -0.56 7.87
N GLU A 117 31.54 -0.60 8.52
CA GLU A 117 32.24 -1.85 8.87
C GLU A 117 31.38 -2.78 9.73
N GLY A 118 31.57 -4.08 9.56
CA GLY A 118 30.87 -5.09 10.32
C GLY A 118 31.43 -6.49 10.09
N VAL A 119 30.77 -7.48 10.68
CA VAL A 119 31.12 -8.90 10.54
C VAL A 119 29.89 -9.64 10.01
N VAL A 120 30.07 -10.50 9.03
CA VAL A 120 29.00 -11.38 8.54
C VAL A 120 28.51 -12.26 9.70
N HIS A 121 27.29 -12.03 10.13
CA HIS A 121 26.68 -12.70 11.28
C HIS A 121 25.81 -13.87 10.87
N GLN A 122 24.96 -13.68 9.85
CA GLN A 122 24.08 -14.71 9.31
C GLN A 122 24.05 -14.65 7.77
N LEU A 123 23.92 -15.82 7.15
CA LEU A 123 23.74 -16.02 5.71
C LEU A 123 22.63 -17.06 5.52
N GLN A 124 21.58 -16.72 4.77
CA GLN A 124 20.42 -17.59 4.56
C GLN A 124 19.85 -17.43 3.15
N ASP A 125 19.37 -18.53 2.55
CA ASP A 125 18.52 -18.50 1.35
C ASP A 125 17.06 -18.69 1.76
N ASN A 126 16.33 -17.60 1.93
CA ASN A 126 14.91 -17.57 2.24
C ASN A 126 14.11 -17.66 0.94
N HIS A 127 14.11 -18.83 0.30
CA HIS A 127 13.68 -19.07 -1.08
C HIS A 127 12.16 -19.21 -1.27
N SER A 128 11.36 -19.09 -0.22
CA SER A 128 9.90 -19.11 -0.31
C SER A 128 9.39 -17.96 -1.18
N LYS A 129 8.23 -18.17 -1.80
CA LYS A 129 7.58 -17.11 -2.58
C LYS A 129 7.26 -15.92 -1.67
N LEU A 130 7.54 -14.71 -2.15
CA LEU A 130 7.37 -13.45 -1.43
C LEU A 130 8.24 -13.30 -0.18
N ASP A 131 9.26 -14.14 -0.01
CA ASP A 131 10.27 -14.03 1.03
C ASP A 131 11.50 -13.26 0.50
N TYR A 132 12.55 -13.13 1.31
CA TYR A 132 13.74 -12.35 1.00
C TYR A 132 14.65 -12.93 -0.09
N GLY A 133 14.54 -14.24 -0.43
CA GLY A 133 15.62 -14.90 -1.17
C GLY A 133 16.94 -14.91 -0.38
N PRO A 134 18.09 -14.80 -1.06
CA PRO A 134 19.38 -14.70 -0.39
C PRO A 134 19.47 -13.46 0.48
N THR A 135 19.87 -13.68 1.74
CA THR A 135 19.86 -12.69 2.81
C THR A 135 21.20 -12.70 3.54
N VAL A 136 21.73 -11.52 3.81
CA VAL A 136 22.94 -11.30 4.61
C VAL A 136 22.58 -10.43 5.81
N ILE A 137 23.04 -10.83 7.00
CA ILE A 137 22.97 -9.99 8.20
C ILE A 137 24.39 -9.72 8.67
N LEU A 138 24.74 -8.43 8.76
CA LEU A 138 26.00 -7.99 9.36
C LEU A 138 25.78 -7.57 10.81
N LYS A 139 26.72 -7.92 11.70
CA LYS A 139 26.82 -7.40 13.06
C LYS A 139 27.80 -6.24 13.08
N HIS A 140 27.38 -5.13 13.69
CA HIS A 140 28.18 -3.93 13.87
C HIS A 140 28.46 -3.69 15.35
N GLN A 141 29.69 -3.31 15.66
CA GLN A 141 30.13 -2.99 17.02
C GLN A 141 31.03 -1.76 16.98
N PRO A 142 30.48 -0.57 16.71
CA PRO A 142 31.26 0.66 16.65
C PRO A 142 31.84 0.98 18.04
N VAL A 143 33.03 1.62 18.08
CA VAL A 143 33.74 1.93 19.31
C VAL A 143 32.90 2.74 20.29
N ASP A 144 32.22 3.79 19.80
CA ASP A 144 31.44 4.72 20.62
C ASP A 144 29.92 4.55 20.44
N GLY A 145 29.47 3.39 19.92
CA GLY A 145 28.06 3.12 19.60
C GLY A 145 27.50 1.83 20.20
N PRO A 146 26.20 1.64 20.11
CA PRO A 146 25.60 0.37 20.52
C PRO A 146 25.88 -0.72 19.48
N VAL A 147 25.85 -1.97 19.91
CA VAL A 147 25.79 -3.12 18.99
C VAL A 147 24.46 -3.08 18.26
N PHE A 148 24.48 -3.30 16.96
CA PHE A 148 23.30 -3.41 16.11
C PHE A 148 23.60 -4.30 14.90
N TYR A 149 22.58 -4.58 14.10
CA TYR A 149 22.71 -5.41 12.91
C TYR A 149 22.09 -4.68 11.71
N THR A 150 22.59 -5.03 10.51
CA THR A 150 21.96 -4.63 9.25
C THR A 150 21.61 -5.86 8.42
N LEU A 151 20.38 -5.91 7.92
CA LEU A 151 19.89 -6.95 7.05
C LEU A 151 19.84 -6.43 5.61
N TYR A 152 20.29 -7.27 4.69
CA TYR A 152 20.24 -7.08 3.24
C TYR A 152 19.48 -8.25 2.64
N GLY A 153 18.27 -8.01 2.16
CA GLY A 153 17.42 -9.01 1.49
C GLY A 153 17.39 -8.85 -0.02
N HIS A 154 16.82 -9.81 -0.71
CA HIS A 154 16.61 -9.84 -2.17
C HIS A 154 17.91 -9.82 -2.99
N LEU A 155 18.94 -10.44 -2.46
CA LEU A 155 20.26 -10.50 -3.08
C LEU A 155 20.37 -11.63 -4.13
N GLY A 156 21.43 -11.56 -4.94
CA GLY A 156 21.81 -12.66 -5.83
C GLY A 156 22.48 -13.81 -5.05
N ARG A 157 22.19 -15.06 -5.44
CA ARG A 157 22.69 -16.27 -4.75
C ARG A 157 24.20 -16.41 -4.68
N GLU A 158 24.92 -15.68 -5.51
CA GLU A 158 26.39 -15.70 -5.48
C GLU A 158 26.95 -15.26 -4.10
N CYS A 159 26.28 -14.35 -3.39
CA CYS A 159 26.75 -13.88 -2.07
C CYS A 159 26.87 -15.01 -1.04
N LEU A 160 25.98 -16.01 -1.10
CA LEU A 160 26.02 -17.17 -0.18
C LEU A 160 27.25 -18.07 -0.40
N LYS A 161 27.89 -17.99 -1.58
CA LYS A 161 29.11 -18.72 -1.88
C LYS A 161 30.38 -17.92 -1.62
N GLN A 162 30.28 -16.59 -1.75
CA GLN A 162 31.41 -15.66 -1.65
C GLN A 162 31.67 -15.21 -0.21
N LEU A 163 30.64 -15.10 0.61
CA LEU A 163 30.73 -14.66 2.00
C LEU A 163 30.80 -15.86 2.95
N LYS A 164 31.41 -15.63 4.12
CA LYS A 164 31.48 -16.61 5.21
C LYS A 164 31.07 -15.96 6.54
N ILE A 165 30.33 -16.68 7.36
CA ILE A 165 30.03 -16.26 8.74
C ILE A 165 31.35 -15.99 9.48
N GLY A 166 31.42 -14.89 10.19
CA GLY A 166 32.64 -14.41 10.87
C GLY A 166 33.58 -13.57 9.98
N GLN A 167 33.29 -13.41 8.69
CA GLN A 167 34.11 -12.59 7.79
C GLN A 167 33.97 -11.10 8.12
N ASN A 168 35.09 -10.38 8.25
CA ASN A 168 35.10 -8.93 8.40
C ASN A 168 34.79 -8.25 7.06
N ILE A 169 33.91 -7.25 7.11
CA ILE A 169 33.50 -6.42 5.99
C ILE A 169 33.85 -4.97 6.33
N SER A 170 34.63 -4.32 5.51
CA SER A 170 34.94 -2.89 5.66
C SER A 170 33.78 -2.02 5.17
N GLY A 171 33.61 -0.85 5.77
CA GLY A 171 32.70 0.17 5.23
C GLY A 171 33.07 0.53 3.79
N GLY A 172 32.07 0.64 2.92
CA GLY A 172 32.26 0.87 1.49
C GLY A 172 32.74 -0.36 0.68
N MET A 173 32.90 -1.53 1.31
CA MET A 173 33.21 -2.78 0.60
C MET A 173 31.96 -3.30 -0.12
N ALA A 174 32.11 -3.80 -1.36
CA ALA A 174 31.05 -4.50 -2.06
C ALA A 174 30.70 -5.80 -1.33
N LEU A 175 29.44 -5.93 -0.91
CA LEU A 175 28.93 -7.03 -0.11
C LEU A 175 28.29 -8.11 -1.00
N ALA A 176 27.42 -7.69 -1.92
CA ALA A 176 26.62 -8.58 -2.75
C ALA A 176 26.14 -7.83 -4.01
N LYS A 177 25.29 -8.48 -4.79
CA LYS A 177 24.53 -7.86 -5.89
C LYS A 177 23.04 -8.05 -5.66
N THR A 178 22.21 -7.15 -6.20
CA THR A 178 20.75 -7.35 -6.25
C THR A 178 20.40 -8.58 -7.06
N GLY A 179 19.46 -9.39 -6.57
CA GLY A 179 19.01 -10.63 -7.20
C GLY A 179 18.05 -10.40 -8.38
N TYR A 180 18.04 -11.35 -9.29
CA TYR A 180 16.98 -11.47 -10.30
C TYR A 180 15.69 -11.99 -9.65
N SER A 181 14.53 -11.74 -10.26
CA SER A 181 13.22 -12.13 -9.73
C SER A 181 13.05 -13.65 -9.52
N ASN A 182 13.81 -14.48 -10.22
CA ASN A 182 13.81 -15.93 -10.05
C ASN A 182 14.61 -16.44 -8.83
N GLU A 183 15.31 -15.55 -8.12
CA GLU A 183 16.12 -15.91 -6.94
C GLU A 183 15.84 -15.05 -5.72
N ASN A 184 15.22 -13.89 -5.88
CA ASN A 184 15.01 -12.87 -4.83
C ASN A 184 13.65 -12.96 -4.14
N GLY A 185 12.94 -14.07 -4.22
CA GLY A 185 11.58 -14.25 -3.67
C GLY A 185 10.45 -13.93 -4.66
N GLY A 186 10.76 -13.57 -5.90
CA GLY A 186 9.76 -13.25 -6.94
C GLY A 186 9.39 -11.77 -6.97
N TRP A 187 10.26 -10.90 -6.49
CA TRP A 187 10.06 -9.45 -6.46
C TRP A 187 10.71 -8.73 -7.66
N LEU A 188 10.27 -7.51 -7.93
CA LEU A 188 11.06 -6.59 -8.75
C LEU A 188 12.46 -6.41 -8.14
N PRO A 189 13.53 -6.26 -8.97
CA PRO A 189 14.88 -6.14 -8.45
C PRO A 189 15.04 -4.95 -7.50
N HIS A 190 15.44 -5.23 -6.27
CA HIS A 190 15.73 -4.23 -5.24
C HIS A 190 16.58 -4.86 -4.14
N VAL A 191 17.10 -4.05 -3.24
CA VAL A 191 17.62 -4.49 -1.95
C VAL A 191 16.70 -3.98 -0.85
N HIS A 192 16.24 -4.88 0.01
CA HIS A 192 15.61 -4.53 1.29
C HIS A 192 16.71 -4.28 2.31
N PHE A 193 16.81 -3.07 2.83
CA PHE A 193 17.79 -2.68 3.84
C PHE A 193 17.13 -2.33 5.15
N GLN A 194 17.52 -3.02 6.24
CA GLN A 194 16.88 -2.89 7.54
C GLN A 194 17.93 -2.84 8.65
N ILE A 195 17.72 -1.96 9.64
CA ILE A 195 18.49 -1.92 10.88
C ILE A 195 17.77 -2.72 11.95
N ILE A 196 18.51 -3.50 12.75
CA ILE A 196 17.97 -4.37 13.78
C ILE A 196 18.78 -4.13 15.06
N LEU A 197 18.14 -3.79 16.16
CA LEU A 197 18.78 -3.58 17.45
C LEU A 197 18.85 -4.85 18.31
N ASP A 198 17.94 -5.80 18.08
CA ASP A 198 17.90 -7.09 18.75
C ASP A 198 17.41 -8.16 17.78
N LEU A 199 18.22 -9.19 17.59
CA LEU A 199 17.86 -10.33 16.73
C LEU A 199 16.94 -11.33 17.44
N PHE A 200 16.76 -11.25 18.76
CA PHE A 200 16.10 -12.29 19.54
C PHE A 200 16.67 -13.68 19.20
N ASP A 201 15.81 -14.66 19.04
CA ASP A 201 16.17 -16.03 18.65
C ASP A 201 16.03 -16.29 17.13
N PHE A 202 15.91 -15.22 16.31
CA PHE A 202 15.82 -15.39 14.86
C PHE A 202 17.19 -15.74 14.26
N ASP A 203 17.20 -16.77 13.42
CA ASP A 203 18.39 -17.24 12.70
C ASP A 203 18.15 -17.22 11.19
N GLY A 204 18.72 -16.23 10.51
CA GLY A 204 18.70 -16.06 9.06
C GLY A 204 17.38 -15.56 8.45
N ASN A 205 16.25 -15.70 9.13
CA ASN A 205 14.94 -15.23 8.68
C ASN A 205 14.32 -14.25 9.69
N TYR A 206 14.74 -13.00 9.63
CA TYR A 206 14.25 -11.95 10.51
C TYR A 206 13.06 -11.22 9.88
N PRO A 207 12.01 -10.82 10.64
CA PRO A 207 10.84 -10.16 10.07
C PRO A 207 11.15 -8.84 9.37
N GLY A 208 10.78 -8.70 8.11
CA GLY A 208 10.86 -7.45 7.33
C GLY A 208 9.57 -6.65 7.34
N VAL A 209 8.52 -7.24 7.87
CA VAL A 209 7.19 -6.64 7.98
C VAL A 209 6.56 -6.96 9.32
N ALA A 210 5.82 -6.01 9.87
CA ALA A 210 5.17 -6.13 11.18
C ALA A 210 3.64 -6.06 11.08
N LEU A 211 2.97 -6.54 12.13
CA LEU A 211 1.53 -6.36 12.32
C LEU A 211 1.23 -4.90 12.71
N PRO A 212 0.11 -4.32 12.25
CA PRO A 212 -0.36 -2.99 12.66
C PRO A 212 -0.42 -2.81 14.18
N SER A 213 -0.94 -3.82 14.91
CA SER A 213 -1.01 -3.81 16.38
C SER A 213 0.36 -3.71 17.06
N GLN A 214 1.41 -4.19 16.40
CA GLN A 214 2.78 -4.23 16.92
C GLN A 214 3.69 -3.14 16.32
N HIS A 215 3.16 -2.21 15.53
CA HIS A 215 3.92 -1.19 14.80
C HIS A 215 4.96 -0.47 15.69
N LYS A 216 4.54 0.07 16.85
CA LYS A 216 5.41 0.81 17.75
C LYS A 216 6.54 -0.05 18.35
N VAL A 217 6.27 -1.32 18.61
CA VAL A 217 7.27 -2.25 19.15
C VAL A 217 8.33 -2.51 18.10
N TRP A 218 7.91 -2.93 16.90
CA TRP A 218 8.85 -3.27 15.82
C TRP A 218 9.65 -2.06 15.32
N THR A 219 9.06 -0.87 15.19
CA THR A 219 9.80 0.34 14.82
C THR A 219 10.73 0.86 15.90
N SER A 220 10.60 0.38 17.14
CA SER A 220 11.58 0.64 18.20
C SER A 220 12.78 -0.32 18.15
N ILE A 221 12.60 -1.53 17.62
CA ILE A 221 13.64 -2.56 17.47
C ILE A 221 14.32 -2.43 16.10
N CYS A 222 13.56 -2.07 15.08
CA CYS A 222 14.04 -1.82 13.72
C CYS A 222 13.88 -0.33 13.40
N PRO A 223 14.82 0.55 13.81
CA PRO A 223 14.73 1.99 13.57
C PRO A 223 14.98 2.34 12.09
N ASP A 224 14.55 3.54 11.70
CA ASP A 224 14.70 4.06 10.34
C ASP A 224 16.17 4.01 9.86
N PRO A 225 16.45 3.32 8.74
CA PRO A 225 17.80 3.24 8.19
C PRO A 225 18.15 4.43 7.28
N GLY A 226 17.25 5.38 7.04
CA GLY A 226 17.41 6.45 6.05
C GLY A 226 18.70 7.24 6.18
N LEU A 227 19.12 7.60 7.40
CA LEU A 227 20.37 8.34 7.63
C LEU A 227 21.62 7.58 7.18
N MET A 228 21.63 6.23 7.24
CA MET A 228 22.74 5.42 6.73
C MET A 228 22.81 5.41 5.21
N LEU A 229 21.73 5.76 4.55
CA LEU A 229 21.62 5.83 3.08
C LEU A 229 21.83 7.26 2.55
N GLY A 230 22.01 8.25 3.43
CA GLY A 230 22.07 9.66 3.07
C GLY A 230 20.72 10.28 2.77
N LEU A 231 19.63 9.68 3.26
CA LEU A 231 18.26 10.13 3.04
C LEU A 231 17.75 11.00 4.19
N GLY A 232 16.85 11.93 3.89
CA GLY A 232 16.14 12.74 4.87
C GLY A 232 14.81 12.13 5.29
N SER A 233 13.90 12.97 5.80
CA SER A 233 12.58 12.54 6.28
C SER A 233 11.64 12.02 5.20
N GLU A 234 11.97 12.21 3.93
CA GLU A 234 11.25 11.67 2.77
C GLU A 234 11.29 10.14 2.69
N SER A 235 12.30 9.52 3.30
CA SER A 235 12.45 8.05 3.37
C SER A 235 11.48 7.37 4.33
N MET A 236 10.81 8.14 5.19
CA MET A 236 9.84 7.63 6.16
C MET A 236 8.41 7.88 5.72
N ALA A 237 7.53 6.88 5.89
CA ALA A 237 6.11 7.06 5.69
C ALA A 237 5.53 8.01 6.75
N LYS A 238 4.58 8.86 6.34
CA LYS A 238 3.87 9.76 7.25
C LYS A 238 2.60 9.11 7.74
N GLU A 239 2.43 9.05 9.05
CA GLU A 239 1.17 8.64 9.65
C GLU A 239 0.11 9.74 9.43
N ILE A 240 -1.12 9.32 9.12
CA ILE A 240 -2.25 10.24 8.99
C ILE A 240 -2.80 10.54 10.39
N ASP A 241 -2.70 11.78 10.82
CA ASP A 241 -3.24 12.24 12.10
C ASP A 241 -4.78 12.38 12.02
N SER A 242 -5.50 11.47 12.67
CA SER A 242 -6.97 11.44 12.70
C SER A 242 -7.56 12.69 13.32
N GLY A 243 -6.92 13.24 14.37
CA GLY A 243 -7.36 14.47 15.04
C GLY A 243 -7.30 15.68 14.12
N GLN A 244 -6.19 15.87 13.41
CA GLN A 244 -6.05 16.92 12.42
C GLN A 244 -7.02 16.76 11.25
N LEU A 245 -7.25 15.53 10.80
CA LEU A 245 -8.20 15.24 9.73
C LEU A 245 -9.64 15.58 10.16
N LEU A 246 -10.03 15.26 11.40
CA LEU A 246 -11.32 15.63 11.97
C LEU A 246 -11.51 17.14 12.06
N ILE A 247 -10.49 17.89 12.50
CA ILE A 247 -10.54 19.36 12.55
C ILE A 247 -10.76 19.91 11.14
N ARG A 248 -9.99 19.46 10.16
CA ARG A 248 -10.13 19.88 8.76
C ARG A 248 -11.52 19.54 8.21
N ARG A 249 -12.04 18.35 8.51
CA ARG A 249 -13.38 17.93 8.09
C ARG A 249 -14.46 18.85 8.63
N ARG A 250 -14.42 19.20 9.93
CA ARG A 250 -15.40 20.12 10.57
C ARG A 250 -15.41 21.50 9.95
N ASN A 251 -14.30 21.94 9.40
CA ASN A 251 -14.19 23.26 8.76
C ASN A 251 -14.83 23.34 7.38
N VAL A 252 -15.06 22.21 6.70
CA VAL A 252 -15.49 22.19 5.29
C VAL A 252 -16.77 21.39 5.03
N PHE A 253 -17.19 20.53 5.96
CA PHE A 253 -18.44 19.77 5.85
C PHE A 253 -19.49 20.31 6.83
N GLY A 254 -20.76 20.22 6.43
CA GLY A 254 -21.89 20.60 7.26
C GLY A 254 -21.92 19.81 8.58
N PRO A 255 -22.31 20.43 9.70
CA PRO A 255 -22.30 19.78 11.02
C PRO A 255 -23.27 18.61 11.16
N SER A 256 -24.28 18.52 10.28
CA SER A 256 -25.24 17.40 10.21
C SER A 256 -24.66 16.13 9.62
N LEU A 257 -23.51 16.22 8.91
CA LEU A 257 -22.83 15.04 8.38
C LEU A 257 -22.03 14.34 9.47
N SER A 258 -22.68 13.46 10.23
CA SER A 258 -22.06 12.65 11.28
C SER A 258 -21.11 11.58 10.70
N LEU A 259 -20.23 11.09 11.56
CA LEU A 259 -19.46 9.89 11.32
C LEU A 259 -20.10 8.72 12.09
N SER A 260 -19.99 7.51 11.55
CA SER A 260 -20.64 6.33 12.13
C SER A 260 -19.99 5.83 13.41
N TYR A 261 -18.74 6.23 13.70
CA TYR A 261 -17.97 5.72 14.84
C TYR A 261 -17.45 6.87 15.71
N GLN A 262 -17.37 6.64 17.02
CA GLN A 262 -16.78 7.60 17.98
C GLN A 262 -15.27 7.77 17.72
N ASP A 263 -14.57 6.65 17.45
CA ASP A 263 -13.18 6.65 16.94
C ASP A 263 -13.24 6.36 15.43
N PRO A 264 -13.21 7.39 14.58
CA PRO A 264 -13.47 7.24 13.16
C PRO A 264 -12.32 6.53 12.45
N LEU A 265 -12.66 5.55 11.64
CA LEU A 265 -11.73 4.84 10.78
C LEU A 265 -11.28 5.75 9.61
N ILE A 266 -9.98 5.73 9.33
CA ILE A 266 -9.43 6.41 8.15
C ILE A 266 -9.29 5.38 7.04
N ILE A 267 -10.36 5.13 6.32
CA ILE A 267 -10.37 4.19 5.20
C ILE A 267 -9.66 4.83 4.02
N VAL A 268 -8.64 4.14 3.50
CA VAL A 268 -7.79 4.62 2.39
C VAL A 268 -7.86 3.73 1.16
N ARG A 269 -8.37 2.50 1.29
CA ARG A 269 -8.52 1.57 0.18
C ARG A 269 -9.72 0.67 0.35
N GLY A 270 -10.34 0.32 -0.77
CA GLY A 270 -11.24 -0.83 -0.89
C GLY A 270 -10.63 -1.88 -1.81
N GLN A 271 -10.80 -3.17 -1.50
CA GLN A 271 -10.28 -4.29 -2.27
C GLN A 271 -11.24 -5.49 -2.14
N ALA A 272 -11.85 -5.92 -3.25
CA ALA A 272 -12.86 -6.97 -3.25
C ALA A 272 -13.93 -6.72 -2.17
N GLN A 273 -14.08 -7.59 -1.18
CA GLN A 273 -15.06 -7.45 -0.10
C GLN A 273 -14.55 -6.66 1.11
N SER A 274 -13.32 -6.12 1.06
CA SER A 274 -12.67 -5.52 2.23
C SER A 274 -12.45 -4.03 2.07
N LEU A 275 -12.53 -3.32 3.19
CA LEU A 275 -11.99 -1.97 3.37
C LEU A 275 -10.68 -2.05 4.16
N ILE A 276 -9.74 -1.16 3.86
CA ILE A 276 -8.44 -1.12 4.52
C ILE A 276 -8.20 0.28 5.05
N ASP A 277 -7.85 0.39 6.33
CA ASP A 277 -7.56 1.68 6.95
C ASP A 277 -6.09 2.12 6.71
N SER A 278 -5.78 3.35 7.11
CA SER A 278 -4.45 3.93 6.97
C SER A 278 -3.37 3.23 7.81
N ARG A 279 -3.74 2.38 8.73
CA ARG A 279 -2.85 1.55 9.55
C ARG A 279 -2.65 0.14 8.97
N GLY A 280 -3.38 -0.20 7.88
CA GLY A 280 -3.31 -1.51 7.22
C GLY A 280 -4.20 -2.57 7.82
N GLN A 281 -5.14 -2.19 8.68
CA GLN A 281 -6.14 -3.10 9.22
C GLN A 281 -7.24 -3.34 8.19
N PHE A 282 -7.61 -4.60 8.00
CA PHE A 282 -8.67 -5.03 7.09
C PHE A 282 -10.00 -5.15 7.81
N TYR A 283 -11.06 -4.70 7.14
CA TYR A 283 -12.45 -4.79 7.61
C TYR A 283 -13.31 -5.42 6.52
N LEU A 284 -14.11 -6.43 6.86
CA LEU A 284 -15.12 -6.96 5.96
C LEU A 284 -16.22 -5.89 5.78
N ASP A 285 -16.46 -5.47 4.54
CA ASP A 285 -17.49 -4.48 4.23
C ASP A 285 -18.86 -5.16 4.08
N CYS A 286 -19.68 -5.02 5.11
CA CYS A 286 -21.07 -5.48 5.11
C CYS A 286 -22.08 -4.33 5.01
N VAL A 287 -21.62 -3.12 4.67
CA VAL A 287 -22.45 -1.90 4.68
C VAL A 287 -22.54 -1.24 3.32
N ASN A 288 -21.44 -1.12 2.57
CA ASN A 288 -21.44 -0.42 1.29
C ASN A 288 -22.12 -1.26 0.19
N ASN A 289 -23.30 -0.85 -0.21
CA ASN A 289 -24.12 -1.53 -1.23
C ASN A 289 -23.86 -1.04 -2.67
N VAL A 290 -22.94 -0.10 -2.88
CA VAL A 290 -22.60 0.43 -4.21
C VAL A 290 -21.59 -0.46 -4.94
N ALA A 291 -20.70 -1.12 -4.22
CA ALA A 291 -19.66 -1.97 -4.80
C ALA A 291 -20.14 -3.41 -5.02
N HIS A 292 -21.14 -3.63 -5.89
CA HIS A 292 -21.77 -4.94 -6.11
C HIS A 292 -20.82 -6.07 -6.51
N VAL A 293 -19.74 -5.75 -7.22
CA VAL A 293 -18.69 -6.72 -7.64
C VAL A 293 -17.44 -6.63 -6.78
N GLY A 294 -17.54 -5.96 -5.64
CA GLY A 294 -16.41 -5.65 -4.77
C GLY A 294 -15.71 -4.34 -5.13
N HIS A 295 -14.98 -3.84 -4.16
CA HIS A 295 -14.19 -2.61 -4.30
C HIS A 295 -13.06 -2.75 -5.31
N SER A 296 -12.83 -1.70 -6.09
CA SER A 296 -11.68 -1.57 -6.99
C SER A 296 -11.57 -2.70 -8.02
N HIS A 297 -12.71 -3.23 -8.52
CA HIS A 297 -12.70 -4.32 -9.50
C HIS A 297 -11.90 -3.93 -10.75
N PRO A 298 -10.84 -4.68 -11.13
CA PRO A 298 -9.88 -4.25 -12.15
C PRO A 298 -10.49 -3.98 -13.52
N SER A 299 -11.43 -4.84 -13.97
CA SER A 299 -12.09 -4.67 -15.28
C SER A 299 -12.98 -3.43 -15.32
N ILE A 300 -13.67 -3.10 -14.23
CA ILE A 300 -14.50 -1.89 -14.13
C ILE A 300 -13.61 -0.65 -14.12
N ALA A 301 -12.56 -0.64 -13.30
CA ALA A 301 -11.61 0.47 -13.23
C ALA A 301 -10.98 0.75 -14.60
N LYS A 302 -10.57 -0.30 -15.31
CA LYS A 302 -10.00 -0.20 -16.68
C LYS A 302 -11.04 0.34 -17.69
N SER A 303 -12.25 -0.21 -17.69
CA SER A 303 -13.31 0.20 -18.64
C SER A 303 -13.71 1.65 -18.39
N GLN A 304 -13.89 2.06 -17.13
CA GLN A 304 -14.23 3.43 -16.77
C GLN A 304 -13.10 4.40 -17.17
N SER A 305 -11.84 4.06 -16.88
CA SER A 305 -10.69 4.87 -17.29
C SER A 305 -10.64 5.05 -18.82
N ASN A 306 -10.84 3.97 -19.58
CA ASN A 306 -10.84 4.04 -21.04
C ASN A 306 -11.96 4.94 -21.55
N GLN A 307 -13.17 4.83 -20.98
CA GLN A 307 -14.31 5.64 -21.40
C GLN A 307 -14.10 7.14 -21.14
N VAL A 308 -13.50 7.48 -20.00
CA VAL A 308 -13.19 8.88 -19.65
C VAL A 308 -12.23 9.52 -20.66
N TYR A 309 -11.27 8.77 -21.20
CA TYR A 309 -10.39 9.27 -22.27
C TYR A 309 -11.10 9.50 -23.61
N VAL A 310 -12.23 8.84 -23.86
CA VAL A 310 -12.95 8.94 -25.14
C VAL A 310 -14.02 10.00 -25.10
N LEU A 311 -14.93 9.91 -24.13
CA LEU A 311 -16.08 10.80 -24.06
C LEU A 311 -16.75 10.74 -22.68
N ASN A 312 -17.02 11.92 -22.11
CA ASN A 312 -17.90 12.11 -20.99
C ASN A 312 -18.90 13.24 -21.34
N THR A 313 -20.14 12.89 -21.67
CA THR A 313 -21.17 13.84 -22.10
C THR A 313 -22.54 13.48 -21.52
N ASN A 314 -23.51 14.39 -21.70
CA ASN A 314 -24.89 14.18 -21.26
C ASN A 314 -25.75 13.50 -22.35
N THR A 315 -27.00 13.23 -22.03
CA THR A 315 -27.97 12.51 -22.87
C THR A 315 -28.51 13.30 -24.07
N ARG A 316 -28.01 14.51 -24.34
CA ARG A 316 -28.48 15.33 -25.48
C ARG A 316 -28.01 14.80 -26.84
N TYR A 317 -26.98 13.96 -26.82
CA TYR A 317 -26.39 13.41 -28.03
C TYR A 317 -26.63 11.90 -28.08
N LEU A 318 -26.80 11.37 -29.28
CA LEU A 318 -26.84 9.92 -29.47
C LEU A 318 -25.46 9.33 -29.16
N ASN A 319 -25.46 8.34 -28.29
CA ASN A 319 -24.27 7.60 -27.95
C ASN A 319 -24.58 6.10 -27.94
N PRO A 320 -23.93 5.29 -28.81
CA PRO A 320 -24.18 3.86 -28.90
C PRO A 320 -24.06 3.12 -27.56
N VAL A 321 -23.06 3.45 -26.76
CA VAL A 321 -22.80 2.77 -25.47
C VAL A 321 -23.99 2.92 -24.51
N ASN A 322 -24.60 4.12 -24.46
CA ASN A 322 -25.76 4.34 -23.60
C ASN A 322 -26.98 3.52 -24.06
N ILE A 323 -27.16 3.41 -25.35
CA ILE A 323 -28.28 2.66 -25.96
C ILE A 323 -28.10 1.17 -25.71
N GLU A 324 -26.92 0.63 -26.04
CA GLU A 324 -26.57 -0.78 -25.80
C GLU A 324 -26.70 -1.18 -24.32
N TYR A 325 -26.28 -0.28 -23.41
CA TYR A 325 -26.45 -0.53 -21.97
C TYR A 325 -27.92 -0.58 -21.57
N ALA A 326 -28.75 0.37 -22.07
CA ALA A 326 -30.19 0.43 -21.80
C ALA A 326 -30.92 -0.81 -22.34
N GLU A 327 -30.61 -1.23 -23.57
CA GLU A 327 -31.16 -2.45 -24.19
C GLU A 327 -30.80 -3.68 -23.34
N ARG A 328 -29.53 -3.90 -23.04
CA ARG A 328 -29.09 -5.03 -22.22
C ARG A 328 -29.68 -5.02 -20.80
N LEU A 329 -29.96 -3.84 -20.24
CA LEU A 329 -30.59 -3.74 -18.93
C LEU A 329 -32.07 -4.14 -19.02
N CYS A 330 -32.81 -3.63 -20.04
CA CYS A 330 -34.20 -3.97 -20.25
C CYS A 330 -34.41 -5.46 -20.53
N ASP A 331 -33.51 -6.10 -21.26
CA ASP A 331 -33.56 -7.55 -21.56
C ASP A 331 -33.49 -8.44 -20.30
N LEU A 332 -33.06 -7.92 -19.15
CA LEU A 332 -33.07 -8.64 -17.88
C LEU A 332 -34.41 -8.61 -17.15
N PHE A 333 -35.37 -7.82 -17.63
CA PHE A 333 -36.68 -7.66 -16.99
C PHE A 333 -37.79 -8.35 -17.81
N PRO A 334 -38.85 -8.80 -17.15
CA PRO A 334 -39.98 -9.38 -17.85
C PRO A 334 -40.79 -8.30 -18.62
N ASP A 335 -41.45 -8.71 -19.71
CA ASP A 335 -42.42 -7.86 -20.41
C ASP A 335 -43.53 -7.37 -19.44
N PRO A 336 -43.98 -6.10 -19.57
CA PRO A 336 -43.62 -5.08 -20.56
C PRO A 336 -42.52 -4.08 -20.12
N LEU A 337 -41.64 -4.43 -19.20
CA LEU A 337 -40.62 -3.53 -18.66
C LEU A 337 -39.44 -3.34 -19.63
N ASN A 338 -39.69 -2.63 -20.72
CA ASN A 338 -38.75 -2.43 -21.84
C ASN A 338 -38.23 -1.00 -21.96
N THR A 339 -38.36 -0.19 -20.91
CA THR A 339 -37.92 1.21 -20.89
C THR A 339 -37.23 1.50 -19.57
N CYS A 340 -36.04 2.10 -19.61
CA CYS A 340 -35.33 2.50 -18.41
C CYS A 340 -34.99 4.00 -18.39
N PHE A 341 -34.84 4.54 -17.19
CA PHE A 341 -34.35 5.89 -16.95
C PHE A 341 -33.04 5.80 -16.16
N LEU A 342 -31.97 6.37 -16.72
CA LEU A 342 -30.68 6.47 -16.06
C LEU A 342 -30.57 7.79 -15.32
N VAL A 343 -30.32 7.74 -14.01
CA VAL A 343 -30.22 8.88 -13.11
C VAL A 343 -28.93 8.80 -12.28
N CYS A 344 -28.58 9.87 -11.56
CA CYS A 344 -27.27 9.96 -10.87
C CYS A 344 -27.26 9.31 -9.48
N SER A 345 -28.43 9.00 -8.90
CA SER A 345 -28.50 8.41 -7.56
C SER A 345 -29.79 7.61 -7.34
N GLY A 346 -29.79 6.71 -6.34
CA GLY A 346 -31.00 6.02 -5.88
C GLY A 346 -32.08 6.98 -5.39
N SER A 347 -31.70 8.10 -4.77
CA SER A 347 -32.65 9.14 -4.36
C SER A 347 -33.39 9.75 -5.55
N GLU A 348 -32.69 10.05 -6.64
CA GLU A 348 -33.33 10.55 -7.88
C GLU A 348 -34.18 9.48 -8.54
N ALA A 349 -33.76 8.22 -8.52
CA ALA A 349 -34.53 7.10 -9.06
C ALA A 349 -35.88 6.96 -8.34
N ASN A 350 -35.87 6.95 -7.00
CA ASN A 350 -37.09 6.87 -6.20
C ASN A 350 -37.98 8.09 -6.39
N GLU A 351 -37.44 9.31 -6.42
CA GLU A 351 -38.24 10.51 -6.71
C GLU A 351 -38.89 10.47 -8.09
N LEU A 352 -38.15 10.02 -9.12
CA LEU A 352 -38.72 9.86 -10.47
C LEU A 352 -39.80 8.79 -10.50
N ALA A 353 -39.62 7.67 -9.81
CA ALA A 353 -40.61 6.61 -9.70
C ALA A 353 -41.90 7.11 -9.04
N LEU A 354 -41.80 7.81 -7.91
CA LEU A 354 -42.94 8.43 -7.24
C LEU A 354 -43.71 9.42 -8.15
N ARG A 355 -42.97 10.25 -8.85
CA ARG A 355 -43.53 11.22 -9.78
C ARG A 355 -44.29 10.56 -10.96
N ILE A 356 -43.71 9.49 -11.54
CA ILE A 356 -44.32 8.72 -12.60
C ILE A 356 -45.60 8.04 -12.08
N ALA A 357 -45.50 7.34 -10.92
CA ALA A 357 -46.63 6.65 -10.30
C ALA A 357 -47.78 7.61 -9.99
N GLY A 358 -47.50 8.74 -9.38
CA GLY A 358 -48.50 9.76 -9.07
C GLY A 358 -49.16 10.37 -10.33
N THR A 359 -48.37 10.58 -11.39
CA THR A 359 -48.88 11.10 -12.67
C THR A 359 -49.82 10.09 -13.34
N VAL A 360 -49.48 8.81 -13.32
CA VAL A 360 -50.26 7.74 -13.97
C VAL A 360 -51.50 7.38 -13.18
N SER A 361 -51.39 7.26 -11.85
CA SER A 361 -52.50 6.85 -10.98
C SER A 361 -53.43 7.99 -10.56
N GLY A 362 -52.96 9.23 -10.58
CA GLY A 362 -53.63 10.39 -9.98
C GLY A 362 -53.63 10.37 -8.46
N GLN A 363 -52.92 9.42 -7.82
CA GLN A 363 -52.84 9.23 -6.37
C GLN A 363 -51.51 9.76 -5.81
N LYS A 364 -51.50 10.11 -4.50
CA LYS A 364 -50.33 10.59 -3.82
C LYS A 364 -49.94 9.72 -2.61
N ASP A 365 -50.82 8.83 -2.20
CA ASP A 365 -50.59 7.99 -1.04
C ASP A 365 -49.55 6.91 -1.34
N VAL A 366 -48.62 6.69 -0.41
CA VAL A 366 -47.54 5.73 -0.57
C VAL A 366 -47.50 4.85 0.67
N ILE A 367 -47.34 3.55 0.46
CA ILE A 367 -47.14 2.58 1.54
C ILE A 367 -45.62 2.32 1.65
N VAL A 368 -45.07 2.51 2.83
CA VAL A 368 -43.63 2.33 3.13
C VAL A 368 -43.46 1.42 4.32
N LEU A 369 -42.26 0.84 4.48
CA LEU A 369 -41.87 0.15 5.69
C LEU A 369 -41.50 1.18 6.76
N GLU A 370 -41.79 0.85 8.02
CA GLU A 370 -41.38 1.67 9.18
C GLU A 370 -39.85 1.80 9.24
N GLU A 371 -39.37 3.01 9.49
CA GLU A 371 -37.93 3.37 9.55
C GLU A 371 -37.14 3.09 8.26
N ALA A 372 -37.81 2.93 7.11
CA ALA A 372 -37.12 2.69 5.86
C ALA A 372 -36.51 3.99 5.27
N TYR A 373 -35.27 3.91 4.81
CA TYR A 373 -34.61 5.00 4.11
C TYR A 373 -34.88 4.93 2.61
N HIS A 374 -35.47 5.99 2.04
CA HIS A 374 -35.83 6.08 0.62
C HIS A 374 -34.97 7.07 -0.16
N GLY A 375 -34.11 7.87 0.49
CA GLY A 375 -33.26 8.87 -0.14
C GLY A 375 -33.38 10.26 0.49
N ASN A 376 -32.57 11.20 -0.01
CA ASN A 376 -32.44 12.54 0.57
C ASN A 376 -33.12 13.64 -0.25
N THR A 377 -33.91 13.32 -1.26
CA THR A 377 -34.75 14.32 -1.94
C THR A 377 -35.96 14.62 -1.10
N ARG A 378 -36.62 15.76 -1.34
CA ARG A 378 -37.77 16.20 -0.54
C ARG A 378 -38.88 15.14 -0.55
N ALA A 379 -39.26 14.63 -1.74
CA ALA A 379 -40.34 13.65 -1.83
C ALA A 379 -40.00 12.34 -1.10
N ASN A 380 -38.71 11.93 -1.07
CA ASN A 380 -38.28 10.74 -0.36
C ASN A 380 -38.27 10.93 1.15
N ILE A 381 -37.89 12.15 1.64
CA ILE A 381 -37.90 12.47 3.09
C ILE A 381 -39.36 12.53 3.59
N ASP A 382 -40.28 13.05 2.79
CA ASP A 382 -41.69 13.18 3.16
C ASP A 382 -42.38 11.81 3.35
N ILE A 383 -41.79 10.72 2.87
CA ILE A 383 -42.32 9.32 2.99
C ILE A 383 -41.43 8.42 3.87
N SER A 384 -40.34 8.96 4.47
CA SER A 384 -39.42 8.18 5.29
C SER A 384 -39.74 8.24 6.76
#